data_19e79f3075ade70798e0ed927decca0f
#
_entry.id   19e79f3075ade70798e0ed927decca0f
#
_cell.length_a   1.000
_cell.length_b   1.000
_cell.length_c   1.000
_cell.angle_alpha   90.00
_cell.angle_beta   90.00
_cell.angle_gamma   90.00
#
_symmetry.space_group_name_H-M   'P 1'
#
loop_
_entity.id
_entity.type
_entity.pdbx_description
1 polymer ?
#
loop_
_entity_poly.entity_id
_entity_poly.type
_entity_poly.pdbx_seq_one_letter_code
_entity_poly.pdbx_strand_id
1 'polypeptide(L)'
;MNLIIFGPPGAGKGTQSKFIVKKYSLYQLSTGELLRNEIAKKTQLGLTISTKMNNGELVSDEIVSNIIEKFISNIDYKNRLIFDGYPRNLIQVKNLDNLLKKYDQQIDIVLKLSVSLESIKKRIS
;
A
#
# COMPACT_ATOMS: atom_id res chain seq x y z
N MET A 1 11.75 9.00 -5.04
CA MET A 1 10.87 8.44 -6.07
C MET A 1 9.72 7.70 -5.37
N ASN A 2 8.49 8.06 -5.70
CA ASN A 2 7.30 7.37 -5.19
C ASN A 2 6.72 6.48 -6.28
N LEU A 3 6.47 5.22 -5.93
CA LEU A 3 5.93 4.22 -6.86
C LEU A 3 4.63 3.62 -6.34
N ILE A 4 3.79 3.21 -7.27
CA ILE A 4 2.67 2.30 -6.98
C ILE A 4 2.93 1.00 -7.71
N ILE A 5 2.73 -0.13 -7.03
CA ILE A 5 2.85 -1.44 -7.65
C ILE A 5 1.52 -2.20 -7.56
N PHE A 6 1.06 -2.70 -8.69
CA PHE A 6 -0.13 -3.54 -8.82
C PHE A 6 0.25 -4.88 -9.40
N GLY A 7 -0.51 -5.91 -9.04
CA GLY A 7 -0.37 -7.22 -9.66
C GLY A 7 -1.31 -8.22 -8.99
N PRO A 8 -1.82 -9.18 -9.75
CA PRO A 8 -2.62 -10.26 -9.17
C PRO A 8 -1.74 -11.20 -8.36
N PRO A 9 -2.34 -12.01 -7.47
CA PRO A 9 -1.60 -13.07 -6.79
C PRO A 9 -0.89 -13.95 -7.82
N GLY A 10 0.36 -14.30 -7.55
CA GLY A 10 1.13 -15.13 -8.44
C GLY A 10 1.88 -14.40 -9.55
N ALA A 11 1.77 -13.07 -9.65
CA ALA A 11 2.50 -12.29 -10.64
C ALA A 11 3.97 -12.01 -10.23
N GLY A 12 4.38 -12.42 -9.03
CA GLY A 12 5.70 -12.12 -8.50
C GLY A 12 5.81 -10.72 -7.89
N LYS A 13 4.67 -10.11 -7.53
CA LYS A 13 4.61 -8.75 -7.00
C LYS A 13 5.47 -8.60 -5.73
N GLY A 14 5.38 -9.55 -4.80
CA GLY A 14 6.16 -9.51 -3.57
C GLY A 14 7.67 -9.55 -3.83
N THR A 15 8.12 -10.41 -4.74
CA THR A 15 9.53 -10.52 -5.12
C THR A 15 10.02 -9.25 -5.80
N GLN A 16 9.24 -8.70 -6.73
CA GLN A 16 9.59 -7.47 -7.42
C GLN A 16 9.61 -6.28 -6.48
N SER A 17 8.65 -6.18 -5.56
CA SER A 17 8.63 -5.11 -4.56
C SER A 17 9.88 -5.13 -3.69
N LYS A 18 10.28 -6.30 -3.20
CA LYS A 18 11.49 -6.44 -2.37
C LYS A 18 12.74 -6.02 -3.12
N PHE A 19 12.85 -6.43 -4.39
CA PHE A 19 13.98 -6.05 -5.24
C PHE A 19 14.06 -4.54 -5.42
N ILE A 20 12.93 -3.90 -5.75
CA ILE A 20 12.85 -2.45 -5.98
C ILE A 20 13.16 -1.68 -4.69
N VAL A 21 12.59 -2.11 -3.57
CA VAL A 21 12.84 -1.51 -2.26
C VAL A 21 14.32 -1.49 -1.94
N LYS A 22 14.99 -2.62 -2.14
CA LYS A 22 16.42 -2.74 -1.87
C LYS A 22 17.26 -1.91 -2.83
N LYS A 23 16.95 -1.99 -4.14
CA LYS A 23 17.73 -1.31 -5.17
C LYS A 23 17.69 0.21 -5.08
N TYR A 24 16.51 0.76 -4.78
CA TYR A 24 16.28 2.20 -4.76
C TYR A 24 16.14 2.79 -3.35
N SER A 25 16.36 1.98 -2.33
CA SER A 25 16.26 2.40 -0.91
C SER A 25 14.89 3.01 -0.60
N LEU A 26 13.83 2.33 -1.02
CA LEU A 26 12.46 2.77 -0.80
C LEU A 26 11.90 2.16 0.48
N TYR A 27 10.85 2.78 1.02
CA TYR A 27 10.06 2.24 2.13
C TYR A 27 8.73 1.72 1.58
N GLN A 28 8.42 0.46 1.88
CA GLN A 28 7.20 -0.18 1.36
C GLN A 28 6.01 0.07 2.29
N LEU A 29 4.94 0.60 1.73
CA LEU A 29 3.66 0.75 2.42
C LEU A 29 2.67 -0.27 1.88
N SER A 30 2.44 -1.32 2.68
CA SER A 30 1.39 -2.32 2.43
C SER A 30 0.24 -2.04 3.39
N THR A 31 -0.96 -1.78 2.87
CA THR A 31 -2.11 -1.45 3.72
C THR A 31 -2.44 -2.56 4.70
N GLY A 32 -2.33 -3.83 4.29
CA GLY A 32 -2.56 -4.95 5.18
C GLY A 32 -1.63 -4.95 6.38
N GLU A 33 -0.34 -4.72 6.16
CA GLU A 33 0.65 -4.64 7.23
C GLU A 33 0.44 -3.41 8.11
N LEU A 34 0.09 -2.27 7.53
CA LEU A 34 -0.17 -1.05 8.27
C LEU A 34 -1.35 -1.23 9.22
N LEU A 35 -2.42 -1.87 8.77
CA LEU A 35 -3.59 -2.16 9.61
C LEU A 35 -3.23 -3.14 10.73
N ARG A 36 -2.49 -4.20 10.43
CA ARG A 36 -2.04 -5.15 11.45
C ARG A 36 -1.14 -4.49 12.50
N ASN A 37 -0.27 -3.58 12.07
CA ASN A 37 0.60 -2.85 13.00
C ASN A 37 -0.20 -1.93 13.93
N GLU A 38 -1.23 -1.26 13.42
CA GLU A 38 -2.10 -0.43 14.26
C GLU A 38 -2.85 -1.26 15.29
N ILE A 39 -3.34 -2.44 14.91
CA ILE A 39 -3.97 -3.39 15.84
C ILE A 39 -2.99 -3.82 16.93
N ALA A 40 -1.75 -4.14 16.55
CA ALA A 40 -0.72 -4.60 17.49
C ALA A 40 -0.33 -3.54 18.51
N LYS A 41 -0.46 -2.26 18.20
CA LYS A 41 -0.18 -1.15 19.12
C LYS A 41 -1.22 -1.02 20.23
N LYS A 42 -2.38 -1.67 20.11
CA LYS A 42 -3.48 -1.63 21.09
C LYS A 42 -3.95 -0.21 21.41
N THR A 43 -3.89 0.66 20.41
CA THR A 43 -4.42 2.02 20.50
C THR A 43 -5.94 2.03 20.29
N GLN A 44 -6.59 3.17 20.55
CA GLN A 44 -8.02 3.33 20.25
C GLN A 44 -8.28 3.08 18.77
N LEU A 45 -7.43 3.57 17.89
CA LEU A 45 -7.52 3.32 16.45
C LEU A 45 -7.38 1.83 16.15
N GLY A 46 -6.42 1.16 16.75
CA GLY A 46 -6.21 -0.29 16.59
C GLY A 46 -7.43 -1.10 17.02
N LEU A 47 -8.07 -0.72 18.13
CA LEU A 47 -9.30 -1.38 18.59
C LEU A 47 -10.44 -1.18 17.60
N THR A 48 -10.60 0.02 17.07
CA THR A 48 -11.63 0.33 16.06
C THR A 48 -11.43 -0.52 14.80
N ILE A 49 -10.20 -0.62 14.31
CA ILE A 49 -9.86 -1.43 13.13
C ILE A 49 -10.15 -2.91 13.40
N SER A 50 -9.69 -3.42 14.54
CA SER A 50 -9.89 -4.81 14.93
C SER A 50 -11.37 -5.18 15.02
N THR A 51 -12.18 -4.32 15.63
CA THR A 51 -13.62 -4.54 15.76
C THR A 51 -14.29 -4.61 14.38
N LYS A 52 -13.96 -3.69 13.48
CA LYS A 52 -14.51 -3.70 12.11
C LYS A 52 -14.13 -4.96 11.36
N MET A 53 -12.87 -5.37 11.42
CA MET A 53 -12.40 -6.58 10.75
C MET A 53 -13.04 -7.85 11.32
N ASN A 54 -13.19 -7.94 12.65
CA ASN A 54 -13.84 -9.08 13.31
C ASN A 54 -15.32 -9.19 12.95
N ASN A 55 -15.97 -8.06 12.65
CA ASN A 55 -17.37 -8.03 12.22
C ASN A 55 -17.54 -8.22 10.71
N GLY A 56 -16.45 -8.45 9.97
CA GLY A 56 -16.47 -8.57 8.52
C GLY A 56 -16.68 -7.24 7.79
N GLU A 57 -16.54 -6.13 8.49
CA GLU A 57 -16.66 -4.80 7.89
C GLU A 57 -15.34 -4.37 7.25
N LEU A 58 -15.43 -3.51 6.23
CA LEU A 58 -14.25 -2.90 5.62
C LEU A 58 -13.79 -1.72 6.46
N VAL A 59 -12.48 -1.54 6.56
CA VAL A 59 -11.90 -0.35 7.17
C VAL A 59 -12.13 0.83 6.22
N SER A 60 -12.60 1.95 6.75
CA SER A 60 -12.96 3.11 5.91
C SER A 60 -11.74 3.70 5.18
N ASP A 61 -12.00 4.29 4.02
CA ASP A 61 -10.96 4.98 3.24
C ASP A 61 -10.34 6.14 4.02
N GLU A 62 -11.12 6.79 4.89
CA GLU A 62 -10.63 7.85 5.75
C GLU A 62 -9.59 7.35 6.76
N ILE A 63 -9.84 6.22 7.41
CA ILE A 63 -8.89 5.62 8.35
C ILE A 63 -7.60 5.24 7.62
N VAL A 64 -7.71 4.59 6.46
CA VAL A 64 -6.56 4.21 5.66
C VAL A 64 -5.76 5.45 5.24
N SER A 65 -6.45 6.49 4.78
CA SER A 65 -5.82 7.75 4.38
C SER A 65 -5.05 8.40 5.54
N ASN A 66 -5.62 8.40 6.74
CA ASN A 66 -4.97 8.97 7.92
C ASN A 66 -3.69 8.20 8.30
N ILE A 67 -3.72 6.88 8.17
CA ILE A 67 -2.54 6.06 8.43
C ILE A 67 -1.45 6.34 7.39
N ILE A 68 -1.83 6.38 6.12
CA ILE A 68 -0.90 6.67 5.02
C ILE A 68 -0.28 8.06 5.17
N GLU A 69 -1.05 9.04 5.63
CA GLU A 69 -0.55 10.40 5.82
C GLU A 69 0.63 10.46 6.80
N LYS A 70 0.64 9.62 7.81
CA LYS A 70 1.76 9.57 8.77
C LYS A 70 3.10 9.27 8.10
N PHE A 71 3.08 8.47 7.05
CA PHE A 71 4.29 8.12 6.30
C PHE A 71 4.63 9.18 5.26
N ILE A 72 3.63 9.70 4.55
CA ILE A 72 3.86 10.74 3.54
C ILE A 72 4.41 12.02 4.19
N SER A 73 3.91 12.37 5.38
CA SER A 73 4.36 13.56 6.11
C SER A 73 5.71 13.41 6.79
N ASN A 74 6.24 12.19 6.89
CA ASN A 74 7.53 11.95 7.54
C ASN A 74 8.67 12.25 6.57
N ILE A 75 9.53 13.19 6.95
CA ILE A 75 10.64 13.63 6.10
C ILE A 75 11.62 12.51 5.77
N ASP A 76 11.73 11.50 6.65
CA ASP A 76 12.64 10.37 6.43
C ASP A 76 12.21 9.50 5.26
N TYR A 77 10.91 9.55 4.90
CA TYR A 77 10.34 8.76 3.80
C TYR A 77 9.99 9.61 2.58
N LYS A 78 10.27 10.90 2.61
CA LYS A 78 9.89 11.82 1.53
C LYS A 78 10.49 11.36 0.20
N ASN A 79 9.65 11.20 -0.82
CA ASN A 79 10.02 10.74 -2.16
C ASN A 79 10.70 9.36 -2.19
N ARG A 80 10.41 8.52 -1.19
CA ARG A 80 11.03 7.19 -1.04
C ARG A 80 10.01 6.10 -0.73
N LEU A 81 8.79 6.22 -1.26
CA LEU A 81 7.70 5.30 -0.92
C LEU A 81 7.34 4.41 -2.12
N ILE A 82 7.03 3.15 -1.83
CA ILE A 82 6.37 2.25 -2.77
C ILE A 82 5.07 1.77 -2.12
N PHE A 83 3.95 2.05 -2.79
CA PHE A 83 2.62 1.70 -2.32
C PHE A 83 2.22 0.35 -2.90
N ASP A 84 1.97 -0.61 -2.01
CA ASP A 84 1.58 -1.97 -2.38
C ASP A 84 0.19 -2.26 -1.82
N GLY A 85 -0.76 -2.55 -2.72
CA GLY A 85 -2.14 -2.80 -2.33
C GLY A 85 -2.94 -1.53 -2.05
N TYR A 86 -2.45 -0.37 -2.43
CA TYR A 86 -3.09 0.93 -2.27
C TYR A 86 -2.60 1.86 -3.38
N PRO A 87 -3.45 2.66 -4.01
CA PRO A 87 -4.91 2.74 -3.83
C PRO A 87 -5.65 1.60 -4.52
N ARG A 88 -6.85 1.25 -4.03
CA ARG A 88 -7.67 0.17 -4.58
C ARG A 88 -8.97 0.63 -5.21
N ASN A 89 -9.36 1.87 -4.99
CA ASN A 89 -10.58 2.45 -5.54
C ASN A 89 -10.35 3.92 -5.86
N LEU A 90 -11.32 4.53 -6.54
CA LEU A 90 -11.20 5.91 -6.99
C LEU A 90 -11.11 6.90 -5.84
N ILE A 91 -11.80 6.64 -4.73
CA ILE A 91 -11.75 7.51 -3.55
C ILE A 91 -10.34 7.52 -2.97
N GLN A 92 -9.71 6.35 -2.86
CA GLN A 92 -8.33 6.23 -2.39
C GLN A 92 -7.33 6.91 -3.34
N VAL A 93 -7.57 6.83 -4.65
CA VAL A 93 -6.73 7.54 -5.64
C VAL A 93 -6.77 9.05 -5.39
N LYS A 94 -7.97 9.60 -5.18
CA LYS A 94 -8.12 11.04 -4.90
C LYS A 94 -7.47 11.41 -3.56
N ASN A 95 -7.66 10.60 -2.53
CA ASN A 95 -7.07 10.82 -1.22
C ASN A 95 -5.54 10.84 -1.30
N LEU A 96 -4.97 9.87 -1.99
CA LEU A 96 -3.51 9.78 -2.17
C LEU A 96 -2.96 10.98 -2.93
N ASP A 97 -3.61 11.36 -4.03
CA ASP A 97 -3.19 12.52 -4.82
C ASP A 97 -3.21 13.80 -3.99
N ASN A 98 -4.26 14.02 -3.21
CA ASN A 98 -4.38 15.18 -2.33
C ASN A 98 -3.30 15.19 -1.24
N LEU A 99 -3.03 14.04 -0.62
CA LEU A 99 -2.00 13.92 0.39
C LEU A 99 -0.61 14.21 -0.18
N LEU A 100 -0.28 13.65 -1.32
CA LEU A 100 1.02 13.87 -1.94
C LEU A 100 1.20 15.34 -2.30
N LYS A 101 0.19 15.99 -2.87
CA LYS A 101 0.22 17.43 -3.17
C LYS A 101 0.41 18.27 -1.91
N LYS A 102 -0.27 17.91 -0.83
CA LYS A 102 -0.16 18.62 0.45
C LYS A 102 1.28 18.64 0.98
N TYR A 103 2.03 17.57 0.73
CA TYR A 103 3.41 17.44 1.19
C TYR A 103 4.44 17.60 0.07
N ASP A 104 4.04 18.22 -1.02
CA ASP A 104 4.92 18.55 -2.16
C ASP A 104 5.58 17.30 -2.76
N GLN A 105 4.80 16.26 -2.97
CA GLN A 105 5.23 14.99 -3.55
C GLN A 105 4.31 14.59 -4.70
N GLN A 106 4.73 13.58 -5.45
CA GLN A 106 3.96 13.02 -6.56
C GLN A 106 4.28 11.54 -6.75
N ILE A 107 3.40 10.84 -7.47
CA ILE A 107 3.72 9.49 -7.94
C ILE A 107 4.54 9.62 -9.22
N ASP A 108 5.70 9.01 -9.23
CA ASP A 108 6.62 9.05 -10.37
C ASP A 108 6.41 7.88 -11.32
N ILE A 109 6.11 6.69 -10.81
CA ILE A 109 5.98 5.48 -11.61
C ILE A 109 4.85 4.63 -11.08
N VAL A 110 4.06 4.06 -11.98
CA VAL A 110 3.06 3.04 -11.68
C VAL A 110 3.49 1.76 -12.39
N LEU A 111 3.75 0.71 -11.61
CA LEU A 111 4.13 -0.61 -12.12
C LEU A 111 2.95 -1.55 -12.06
N LYS A 112 2.59 -2.12 -13.19
CA LYS A 112 1.54 -3.13 -13.28
C LYS A 112 2.17 -4.45 -13.71
N LEU A 113 2.16 -5.43 -12.82
CA LEU A 113 2.63 -6.77 -13.14
C LEU A 113 1.47 -7.60 -13.68
N SER A 114 1.75 -8.40 -14.69
CA SER A 114 0.76 -9.30 -15.27
C SER A 114 1.31 -10.72 -15.30
N VAL A 115 0.41 -11.70 -15.27
CA VAL A 115 0.75 -13.12 -15.37
C VAL A 115 0.21 -13.63 -16.68
N SER A 116 1.07 -14.29 -17.48
CA SER A 116 0.62 -14.91 -18.70
C SER A 116 -0.28 -16.11 -18.38
N LEU A 117 -1.20 -16.44 -19.29
CA LEU A 117 -2.07 -17.60 -19.14
C LEU A 117 -1.24 -18.88 -18.95
N GLU A 118 -0.14 -19.02 -19.63
CA GLU A 118 0.77 -20.15 -19.54
C GLU A 118 1.40 -20.26 -18.14
N SER A 119 1.83 -19.15 -17.55
CA SER A 119 2.35 -19.13 -16.19
C SER A 119 1.29 -19.53 -15.17
N ILE A 120 0.04 -19.10 -15.36
CA ILE A 120 -1.08 -19.48 -14.49
C ILE A 120 -1.29 -21.00 -14.55
N LYS A 121 -1.29 -21.60 -15.74
CA LYS A 121 -1.44 -23.04 -15.92
C LYS A 121 -0.35 -23.83 -15.20
N LYS A 122 0.89 -23.39 -15.29
CA LYS A 122 2.02 -24.02 -14.60
C LYS A 122 1.87 -24.00 -13.07
N ARG A 123 1.29 -22.96 -12.52
CA ARG A 123 1.11 -22.81 -11.08
C ARG A 123 -0.06 -23.62 -10.54
N ILE A 124 -1.07 -23.86 -11.35
CA ILE A 124 -2.25 -24.63 -10.98
C ILE A 124 -1.99 -26.12 -11.15
N SER A 125 -1.20 -26.51 -12.12
CA SER A 125 -0.80 -27.90 -12.34
C SER A 125 0.47 -28.23 -11.53
#